data_01542f453357a60ac8d45a2358a3d86f
#
_entry.id   01542f453357a60ac8d45a2358a3d86f
#
_cell.length_a   1.000
_cell.length_b   1.000
_cell.length_c   1.000
_cell.angle_alpha   90.00
_cell.angle_beta   90.00
_cell.angle_gamma   90.00
#
_symmetry.space_group_name_H-M   'P 1'
#
loop_
_entity.id
_entity.type
_entity.pdbx_description
1 polymer ?
#
loop_
_entity_poly.entity_id
_entity_poly.type
_entity_poly.pdbx_seq_one_letter_code
_entity_poly.pdbx_strand_id
1 'polypeptide(L)'
;MVSIAYRLNVFGFFAHAMLEKEAVDGRPCANFGFLDQRMGIQWVKDNIALFGGDPANITVFGQSAGAASALAQSVSPMNDGLFQRVIMQSGGGTGLFNRHLWSLEDAQRNGARFFEVSGS
;
A
#
# COMPACT_ATOMS: atom_id res chain seq x y z
N MET A 1 10.63 10.11 -14.22
CA MET A 1 9.39 9.75 -13.50
C MET A 1 9.16 8.25 -13.66
N VAL A 2 8.81 7.56 -12.57
CA VAL A 2 8.50 6.13 -12.55
C VAL A 2 7.05 5.98 -12.09
N SER A 3 6.28 5.11 -12.74
CA SER A 3 4.92 4.74 -12.36
C SER A 3 4.90 3.30 -11.90
N ILE A 4 4.22 3.03 -10.81
CA ILE A 4 4.15 1.71 -10.18
C ILE A 4 2.76 1.12 -10.47
N ALA A 5 2.73 -0.05 -11.13
CA ALA A 5 1.53 -0.86 -11.28
C ALA A 5 1.40 -1.76 -10.04
N TYR A 6 0.38 -1.56 -9.23
CA TYR A 6 0.11 -2.31 -8.01
C TYR A 6 -1.30 -2.89 -8.02
N ARG A 7 -1.50 -3.95 -7.27
CA ARG A 7 -2.80 -4.63 -7.18
C ARG A 7 -3.86 -3.73 -6.55
N LEU A 8 -5.07 -3.82 -7.08
CA LEU A 8 -6.24 -3.05 -6.68
C LEU A 8 -7.37 -3.98 -6.23
N ASN A 9 -8.44 -3.39 -5.69
CA ASN A 9 -9.66 -4.09 -5.29
C ASN A 9 -9.36 -5.30 -4.39
N VAL A 10 -10.06 -6.39 -4.61
CA VAL A 10 -9.89 -7.64 -3.85
C VAL A 10 -8.49 -8.24 -3.99
N PHE A 11 -7.81 -8.04 -5.11
CA PHE A 11 -6.46 -8.56 -5.31
C PHE A 11 -5.40 -7.81 -4.50
N GLY A 12 -5.64 -6.54 -4.22
CA GLY A 12 -4.70 -5.68 -3.49
C GLY A 12 -5.06 -5.45 -2.02
N PHE A 13 -6.35 -5.52 -1.67
CA PHE A 13 -6.83 -5.07 -0.37
C PHE A 13 -7.80 -6.05 0.30
N PHE A 14 -7.73 -7.31 -0.09
CA PHE A 14 -8.49 -8.38 0.54
C PHE A 14 -7.87 -8.78 1.87
N ALA A 15 -8.70 -8.98 2.87
CA ALA A 15 -8.31 -9.55 4.16
C ALA A 15 -9.20 -10.74 4.48
N HIS A 16 -8.63 -11.89 4.79
CA HIS A 16 -9.35 -13.08 5.15
C HIS A 16 -8.51 -13.95 6.08
N ALA A 17 -9.15 -14.62 7.03
CA ALA A 17 -8.45 -15.45 8.01
C ALA A 17 -7.63 -16.61 7.37
N MET A 18 -8.03 -17.09 6.21
CA MET A 18 -7.24 -18.09 5.48
C MET A 18 -5.87 -17.57 5.04
N LEU A 19 -5.75 -16.29 4.73
CA LEU A 19 -4.49 -15.67 4.31
C LEU A 19 -3.50 -15.55 5.47
N GLU A 20 -3.94 -15.61 6.71
CA GLU A 20 -3.04 -15.60 7.87
C GLU A 20 -2.11 -16.81 7.89
N LYS A 21 -2.49 -17.92 7.24
CA LYS A 21 -1.62 -19.09 7.08
C LYS A 21 -0.42 -18.84 6.16
N GLU A 22 -0.50 -17.80 5.34
CA GLU A 22 0.57 -17.34 4.45
C GLU A 22 1.42 -16.23 5.09
N ALA A 23 1.07 -15.83 6.32
CA ALA A 23 1.77 -14.75 7.00
C ALA A 23 3.22 -15.15 7.28
N VAL A 24 4.15 -14.32 6.84
CA VAL A 24 5.57 -14.42 7.17
C VAL A 24 5.82 -13.51 8.38
N ASP A 25 6.55 -14.01 9.36
CA ASP A 25 6.94 -13.25 10.57
C ASP A 25 5.75 -12.77 11.44
N GLY A 26 4.61 -13.47 11.42
CA GLY A 26 3.44 -13.15 12.25
C GLY A 26 2.73 -11.85 11.86
N ARG A 27 3.02 -11.30 10.70
CA ARG A 27 2.33 -10.10 10.18
C ARG A 27 1.03 -10.50 9.50
N PRO A 28 -0.07 -9.77 9.71
CA PRO A 28 -1.31 -10.02 9.02
C PRO A 28 -1.14 -9.96 7.49
N CYS A 29 -1.65 -10.97 6.80
CA CYS A 29 -1.71 -10.96 5.33
C CYS A 29 -2.87 -10.10 4.85
N ALA A 30 -2.63 -8.82 4.71
CA ALA A 30 -3.56 -7.84 4.17
C ALA A 30 -2.77 -6.69 3.52
N ASN A 31 -3.48 -5.77 2.86
CA ASN A 31 -2.87 -4.57 2.26
C ASN A 31 -1.80 -4.88 1.20
N PHE A 32 -1.99 -5.94 0.42
CA PHE A 32 -1.04 -6.34 -0.62
C PHE A 32 -0.76 -5.22 -1.63
N GLY A 33 -1.74 -4.37 -1.94
CA GLY A 33 -1.56 -3.20 -2.79
C GLY A 33 -0.54 -2.21 -2.22
N PHE A 34 -0.55 -1.99 -0.91
CA PHE A 34 0.48 -1.14 -0.26
C PHE A 34 1.85 -1.82 -0.22
N LEU A 35 1.89 -3.14 -0.08
CA LEU A 35 3.15 -3.90 -0.15
C LEU A 35 3.74 -3.89 -1.57
N ASP A 36 2.90 -3.97 -2.59
CA ASP A 36 3.33 -3.82 -3.98
C ASP A 36 3.94 -2.44 -4.24
N GLN A 37 3.27 -1.38 -3.75
CA GLN A 37 3.79 -0.01 -3.84
C GLN A 37 5.14 0.13 -3.15
N ARG A 38 5.27 -0.42 -1.94
CA ARG A 38 6.54 -0.45 -1.22
C ARG A 38 7.64 -1.16 -2.00
N MET A 39 7.33 -2.32 -2.58
CA MET A 39 8.28 -3.07 -3.40
C MET A 39 8.73 -2.24 -4.61
N GLY A 40 7.80 -1.52 -5.26
CA GLY A 40 8.12 -0.62 -6.36
C GLY A 40 9.02 0.54 -5.92
N ILE A 41 8.77 1.15 -4.76
CA ILE A 41 9.63 2.21 -4.19
C ILE A 41 11.02 1.67 -3.88
N GLN A 42 11.11 0.47 -3.30
CA GLN A 42 12.38 -0.20 -3.03
C GLN A 42 13.15 -0.46 -4.33
N TRP A 43 12.47 -0.98 -5.36
CA TRP A 43 13.08 -1.20 -6.66
C TRP A 43 13.65 0.10 -7.25
N VAL A 44 12.91 1.21 -7.16
CA VAL A 44 13.38 2.52 -7.59
C VAL A 44 14.64 2.92 -6.82
N LYS A 45 14.62 2.76 -5.50
CA LYS A 45 15.79 3.05 -4.65
C LYS A 45 17.04 2.30 -5.11
N ASP A 46 16.87 1.03 -5.44
CA ASP A 46 17.98 0.13 -5.76
C ASP A 46 18.50 0.30 -7.20
N ASN A 47 17.65 0.75 -8.13
CA ASN A 47 17.95 0.70 -9.54
C ASN A 47 17.98 2.05 -10.27
N ILE A 48 17.42 3.12 -9.68
CA ILE A 48 17.19 4.36 -10.42
C ILE A 48 18.47 5.04 -10.92
N ALA A 49 19.61 4.78 -10.28
CA ALA A 49 20.90 5.28 -10.73
C ALA A 49 21.27 4.77 -12.12
N LEU A 50 20.87 3.55 -12.48
CA LEU A 50 21.08 2.97 -13.82
C LEU A 50 20.31 3.72 -14.93
N PHE A 51 19.29 4.48 -14.53
CA PHE A 51 18.45 5.28 -15.42
C PHE A 51 18.76 6.78 -15.33
N GLY A 52 19.88 7.15 -14.70
CA GLY A 52 20.31 8.54 -14.55
C GLY A 52 19.57 9.30 -13.43
N GLY A 53 18.86 8.60 -12.54
CA GLY A 53 18.23 9.19 -11.37
C GLY A 53 19.12 9.14 -10.13
N ASP A 54 18.72 9.90 -9.12
CA ASP A 54 19.43 9.96 -7.85
C ASP A 54 18.64 9.19 -6.75
N PRO A 55 19.16 8.06 -6.25
CA PRO A 55 18.51 7.28 -5.19
C PRO A 55 18.47 8.01 -3.84
N ALA A 56 19.25 9.07 -3.65
CA ALA A 56 19.19 9.92 -2.47
C ALA A 56 18.16 11.06 -2.58
N ASN A 57 17.47 11.16 -3.72
CA ASN A 57 16.52 12.25 -4.01
C ASN A 57 15.21 11.73 -4.63
N ILE A 58 14.55 10.83 -3.91
CA ILE A 58 13.29 10.22 -4.33
C ILE A 58 12.11 10.99 -3.72
N THR A 59 11.16 11.36 -4.56
CA THR A 59 9.89 11.95 -4.15
C THR A 59 8.75 11.01 -4.54
N VAL A 60 7.95 10.58 -3.56
CA VAL A 60 6.71 9.84 -3.80
C VAL A 60 5.57 10.84 -3.94
N PHE A 61 4.74 10.69 -4.96
CA PHE A 61 3.60 11.58 -5.14
C PHE A 61 2.38 10.84 -5.68
N GLY A 62 1.21 11.40 -5.41
CA GLY A 62 -0.03 10.83 -5.89
C GLY A 62 -1.21 11.77 -5.75
N GLN A 63 -2.29 11.50 -6.49
CA GLN A 63 -3.52 12.24 -6.50
C GLN A 63 -4.68 11.37 -6.00
N SER A 64 -5.62 11.92 -5.22
CA SER A 64 -6.79 11.23 -4.67
C SER A 64 -6.39 9.95 -3.94
N ALA A 65 -6.78 8.77 -4.41
CA ALA A 65 -6.35 7.49 -3.85
C ALA A 65 -4.82 7.31 -3.84
N GLY A 66 -4.13 7.88 -4.83
CA GLY A 66 -2.67 7.92 -4.86
C GLY A 66 -2.07 8.81 -3.77
N ALA A 67 -2.75 9.92 -3.40
CA ALA A 67 -2.34 10.74 -2.27
C ALA A 67 -2.52 10.01 -0.94
N ALA A 68 -3.61 9.26 -0.79
CA ALA A 68 -3.85 8.40 0.36
C ALA A 68 -2.77 7.29 0.46
N SER A 69 -2.41 6.70 -0.67
CA SER A 69 -1.31 5.74 -0.75
C SER A 69 0.03 6.36 -0.36
N ALA A 70 0.34 7.55 -0.89
CA ALA A 70 1.55 8.28 -0.55
C ALA A 70 1.64 8.58 0.96
N LEU A 71 0.50 8.94 1.58
CA LEU A 71 0.41 9.10 3.04
C LEU A 71 0.69 7.77 3.76
N ALA A 72 0.02 6.68 3.35
CA ALA A 72 0.22 5.37 3.97
C ALA A 72 1.69 4.92 3.89
N GLN A 73 2.34 5.15 2.74
CA GLN A 73 3.76 4.86 2.59
C GLN A 73 4.64 5.74 3.48
N SER A 74 4.27 7.02 3.68
CA SER A 74 5.08 7.96 4.47
C SER A 74 5.07 7.67 5.98
N VAL A 75 4.01 7.04 6.48
CA VAL A 75 3.89 6.69 7.91
C VAL A 75 4.29 5.24 8.21
N SER A 76 4.60 4.46 7.19
CA SER A 76 5.01 3.07 7.36
C SER A 76 6.47 2.98 7.80
N PRO A 77 6.76 2.38 8.96
CA PRO A 77 8.14 2.20 9.42
C PRO A 77 8.97 1.29 8.51
N MET A 78 8.31 0.49 7.67
CA MET A 78 8.97 -0.36 6.68
C MET A 78 9.64 0.42 5.55
N ASN A 79 9.34 1.71 5.42
CA ASN A 79 9.82 2.58 4.34
C ASN A 79 10.92 3.54 4.80
N ASP A 80 11.42 3.35 6.00
CA ASP A 80 12.48 4.23 6.52
C ASP A 80 13.67 4.26 5.56
N GLY A 81 14.09 5.47 5.18
CA GLY A 81 15.20 5.70 4.26
C GLY A 81 14.93 5.43 2.77
N LEU A 82 13.73 4.98 2.38
CA LEU A 82 13.42 4.67 0.97
C LEU A 82 13.21 5.92 0.10
N PHE A 83 12.65 6.97 0.66
CA PHE A 83 12.39 8.24 -0.05
C PHE A 83 12.52 9.42 0.90
N GLN A 84 12.62 10.62 0.33
CA GLN A 84 12.91 11.83 1.11
C GLN A 84 11.74 12.82 1.14
N ARG A 85 10.80 12.73 0.18
CA ARG A 85 9.70 13.69 0.07
C ARG A 85 8.42 13.01 -0.38
N VAL A 86 7.31 13.63 0.02
CA VAL A 86 5.97 13.19 -0.36
C VAL A 86 5.16 14.40 -0.85
N ILE A 87 4.43 14.23 -1.94
CA ILE A 87 3.47 15.21 -2.44
C ILE A 87 2.10 14.53 -2.52
N MET A 88 1.14 15.05 -1.78
CA MET A 88 -0.23 14.57 -1.74
C MET A 88 -1.15 15.59 -2.39
N GLN A 89 -1.83 15.19 -3.46
CA GLN A 89 -2.72 16.07 -4.21
C GLN A 89 -4.16 15.59 -4.07
N SER A 90 -5.05 16.47 -3.61
CA SER A 90 -6.49 16.19 -3.48
C SER A 90 -6.80 14.92 -2.70
N GLY A 91 -6.08 14.70 -1.63
CA GLY A 91 -6.23 13.54 -0.73
C GLY A 91 -5.15 13.54 0.34
N GLY A 92 -5.30 12.66 1.29
CA GLY A 92 -4.43 12.62 2.47
C GLY A 92 -5.02 13.39 3.65
N GLY A 93 -4.35 13.32 4.80
CA GLY A 93 -4.82 13.86 6.07
C GLY A 93 -5.38 12.76 6.99
N THR A 94 -5.75 13.15 8.21
CA THR A 94 -6.16 12.23 9.28
C THR A 94 -7.48 11.48 9.02
N GLY A 95 -8.23 11.88 8.02
CA GLY A 95 -9.46 11.21 7.57
C GLY A 95 -9.30 10.70 6.15
N LEU A 96 -8.56 9.61 5.92
CA LEU A 96 -8.48 8.97 4.62
C LEU A 96 -9.91 8.79 4.08
N PHE A 97 -10.33 9.65 3.15
CA PHE A 97 -11.69 9.66 2.59
C PHE A 97 -12.83 9.83 3.62
N ASN A 98 -12.63 10.51 4.77
CA ASN A 98 -13.60 10.61 5.86
C ASN A 98 -14.11 9.24 6.38
N ARG A 99 -13.33 8.20 6.24
CA ARG A 99 -13.69 6.85 6.70
C ARG A 99 -12.74 6.40 7.80
N HIS A 100 -13.28 5.70 8.77
CA HIS A 100 -12.48 5.02 9.78
C HIS A 100 -11.65 3.92 9.09
N LEU A 101 -10.41 3.77 9.53
CA LEU A 101 -9.64 2.57 9.20
C LEU A 101 -10.37 1.37 9.83
N TRP A 102 -10.59 0.36 9.05
CA TRP A 102 -11.18 -0.87 9.55
C TRP A 102 -10.19 -1.62 10.41
N SER A 103 -10.69 -2.23 11.49
CA SER A 103 -9.90 -3.22 12.19
C SER A 103 -9.65 -4.43 11.29
N LEU A 104 -8.60 -5.20 11.59
CA LEU A 104 -8.34 -6.44 10.84
C LEU A 104 -9.54 -7.39 10.89
N GLU A 105 -10.19 -7.49 12.05
CA GLU A 105 -11.39 -8.31 12.24
C GLU A 105 -12.55 -7.86 11.34
N ASP A 106 -12.83 -6.56 11.25
CA ASP A 106 -13.87 -6.03 10.37
C ASP A 106 -13.53 -6.27 8.89
N ALA A 107 -12.27 -6.11 8.52
CA ALA A 107 -11.80 -6.38 7.16
C ALA A 107 -11.95 -7.87 6.81
N GLN A 108 -11.60 -8.78 7.71
CA GLN A 108 -11.76 -10.22 7.52
C GLN A 108 -13.22 -10.64 7.46
N ARG A 109 -14.09 -10.05 8.27
CA ARG A 109 -15.55 -10.28 8.23
C ARG A 109 -16.14 -9.90 6.88
N ASN A 110 -15.70 -8.77 6.32
CA ASN A 110 -16.11 -8.35 4.99
C ASN A 110 -15.53 -9.26 3.89
N GLY A 111 -14.31 -9.75 4.07
CA GLY A 111 -13.71 -10.74 3.18
C GLY A 111 -14.49 -12.07 3.16
N ALA A 112 -14.90 -12.57 4.31
CA ALA A 112 -15.72 -13.77 4.40
C ALA A 112 -17.05 -13.61 3.66
N ARG A 113 -17.73 -12.46 3.84
CA ARG A 113 -18.98 -12.15 3.11
C ARG A 113 -18.79 -12.10 1.59
N PHE A 114 -17.62 -11.69 1.12
CA PHE A 114 -17.32 -11.70 -0.31
C PHE A 114 -17.38 -13.11 -0.89
N PHE A 115 -16.83 -14.11 -0.22
CA PHE A 115 -16.92 -15.51 -0.64
C PHE A 115 -18.37 -16.05 -0.63
N GLU A 116 -19.15 -15.73 0.39
CA GLU A 116 -20.55 -16.13 0.47
C GLU A 116 -21.37 -15.62 -0.72
N VAL A 117 -21.12 -14.36 -1.14
CA VAL A 117 -21.84 -13.75 -2.27
C VAL A 117 -21.29 -14.21 -3.61
N SER A 118 -19.99 -14.50 -3.73
CA SER A 118 -19.38 -14.98 -4.98
C SER A 118 -19.67 -16.43 -5.31
N GLY A 119 -20.26 -17.18 -4.38
CA GLY A 119 -20.65 -18.58 -4.61
C GLY A 119 -19.48 -19.56 -4.67
N SER A 120 -18.38 -19.22 -4.05
CA SER A 120 -17.16 -20.03 -3.97
C SER A 120 -17.08 -20.76 -2.64
#